data_f4358082aed0ff434089a3253046f24b
#
_entry.id   f4358082aed0ff434089a3253046f24b
#
_cell.length_a   1.000
_cell.length_b   1.000
_cell.length_c   1.000
_cell.angle_alpha   90.00
_cell.angle_beta   90.00
_cell.angle_gamma   90.00
#
_symmetry.space_group_name_H-M   'P 1'
#
loop_
_entity.id
_entity.type
_entity.pdbx_description
1 polymer ?
#
loop_
_entity_poly.entity_id
_entity_poly.type
_entity_poly.pdbx_seq_one_letter_code
_entity_poly.pdbx_strand_id
1 'polypeptide(L)'
;IEYRLVPDCQVYDQFTDVADAMTHIFQSLSKFQGDSEQIYGVADSGGAYLLTYVTAMTGCRPLAKAAHTTPPSFRLRALGLISGMFYTTRFDKIGLVLPRYLYGKHYKKTPFAPFTNAENKDLVSSLPPCFLVSSHNDNLEHYTLHFEKALSENHIPHKLVLFPQNKRLTHAFSVFDPFMKESTEAIMAMHQFFETV
;
A
#
# COMPACT_ATOMS: atom_id res chain seq x y z
N ILE A 1 -12.12 1.34 -3.36
CA ILE A 1 -12.02 0.38 -4.49
C ILE A 1 -12.31 -1.00 -3.94
N GLU A 2 -13.21 -1.72 -4.60
CA GLU A 2 -13.48 -3.13 -4.36
C GLU A 2 -12.69 -3.94 -5.39
N TYR A 3 -11.91 -4.92 -4.94
CA TYR A 3 -11.09 -5.79 -5.77
C TYR A 3 -11.38 -7.25 -5.46
N ARG A 4 -11.14 -8.14 -6.41
CA ARG A 4 -11.35 -9.60 -6.25
C ARG A 4 -10.48 -10.15 -5.11
N LEU A 5 -10.97 -11.19 -4.42
CA LEU A 5 -10.27 -11.75 -3.26
C LEU A 5 -9.67 -13.13 -3.58
N VAL A 6 -8.53 -13.43 -2.96
CA VAL A 6 -7.99 -14.79 -2.93
C VAL A 6 -8.94 -15.69 -2.09
N PRO A 7 -9.14 -16.97 -2.42
CA PRO A 7 -8.42 -17.76 -3.40
C PRO A 7 -9.03 -17.77 -4.82
N ASP A 8 -10.09 -16.99 -5.08
CA ASP A 8 -10.82 -17.00 -6.35
C ASP A 8 -10.01 -16.36 -7.50
N CYS A 9 -8.99 -15.58 -7.13
CA CYS A 9 -8.04 -14.97 -8.05
C CYS A 9 -6.62 -15.01 -7.46
N GLN A 10 -5.64 -14.50 -8.20
CA GLN A 10 -4.29 -14.24 -7.70
C GLN A 10 -4.05 -12.73 -7.54
N VAL A 11 -2.94 -12.37 -6.87
CA VAL A 11 -2.57 -10.96 -6.65
C VAL A 11 -2.40 -10.16 -7.93
N TYR A 12 -2.02 -10.82 -9.02
CA TYR A 12 -1.89 -10.21 -10.35
C TYR A 12 -3.22 -9.66 -10.86
N ASP A 13 -4.31 -10.39 -10.60
CA ASP A 13 -5.67 -9.94 -10.90
C ASP A 13 -6.06 -8.76 -10.01
N GLN A 14 -5.70 -8.80 -8.73
CA GLN A 14 -5.96 -7.71 -7.79
C GLN A 14 -5.19 -6.44 -8.17
N PHE A 15 -3.93 -6.56 -8.62
CA PHE A 15 -3.18 -5.41 -9.16
C PHE A 15 -3.87 -4.80 -10.39
N THR A 16 -4.39 -5.64 -11.27
CA THR A 16 -5.15 -5.18 -12.44
C THR A 16 -6.44 -4.46 -12.02
N ASP A 17 -7.20 -5.03 -11.08
CA ASP A 17 -8.43 -4.42 -10.56
C ASP A 17 -8.16 -3.02 -9.97
N VAL A 18 -7.08 -2.87 -9.20
CA VAL A 18 -6.69 -1.58 -8.61
C VAL A 18 -6.20 -0.61 -9.68
N ALA A 19 -5.37 -1.04 -10.64
CA ALA A 19 -4.88 -0.20 -11.72
C ALA A 19 -6.00 0.32 -12.62
N ASP A 20 -6.96 -0.55 -12.96
CA ASP A 20 -8.12 -0.20 -13.77
C ASP A 20 -9.04 0.78 -13.04
N ALA A 21 -9.30 0.55 -11.73
CA ALA A 21 -10.08 1.45 -10.92
C ALA A 21 -9.41 2.84 -10.78
N MET A 22 -8.11 2.89 -10.54
CA MET A 22 -7.33 4.13 -10.48
C MET A 22 -7.42 4.89 -11.82
N THR A 23 -7.27 4.18 -12.94
CA THR A 23 -7.38 4.75 -14.29
C THR A 23 -8.79 5.31 -14.55
N HIS A 24 -9.83 4.58 -14.15
CA HIS A 24 -11.22 5.02 -14.28
C HIS A 24 -11.52 6.28 -13.44
N ILE A 25 -11.03 6.31 -12.19
CA ILE A 25 -11.16 7.49 -11.33
C ILE A 25 -10.48 8.70 -11.97
N PHE A 26 -9.25 8.54 -12.44
CA PHE A 26 -8.51 9.61 -13.10
C PHE A 26 -9.24 10.17 -14.32
N GLN A 27 -9.74 9.29 -15.21
CA GLN A 27 -10.53 9.68 -16.37
C GLN A 27 -11.84 10.41 -16.02
N SER A 28 -12.33 10.19 -14.81
CA SER A 28 -13.58 10.78 -14.31
C SER A 28 -13.37 12.09 -13.55
N LEU A 29 -12.13 12.50 -13.25
CA LEU A 29 -11.83 13.67 -12.41
C LEU A 29 -12.50 14.95 -12.89
N SER A 30 -12.53 15.19 -14.21
CA SER A 30 -13.16 16.38 -14.78
C SER A 30 -14.64 16.51 -14.47
N LYS A 31 -15.34 15.37 -14.27
CA LYS A 31 -16.77 15.36 -13.88
C LYS A 31 -16.99 15.85 -12.44
N PHE A 32 -15.96 15.76 -11.60
CA PHE A 32 -16.02 16.14 -10.18
C PHE A 32 -15.18 17.38 -9.86
N GLN A 33 -14.71 18.11 -10.87
CA GLN A 33 -13.82 19.28 -10.72
C GLN A 33 -12.55 18.94 -9.91
N GLY A 34 -12.10 17.68 -10.00
CA GLY A 34 -10.86 17.22 -9.36
C GLY A 34 -9.62 17.77 -10.05
N ASP A 35 -8.59 18.05 -9.24
CA ASP A 35 -7.28 18.49 -9.74
C ASP A 35 -6.41 17.28 -10.06
N SER A 36 -6.03 17.12 -11.33
CA SER A 36 -5.19 16.01 -11.80
C SER A 36 -3.76 16.06 -11.26
N GLU A 37 -3.30 17.21 -10.78
CA GLU A 37 -1.97 17.39 -10.20
C GLU A 37 -1.95 17.12 -8.68
N GLN A 38 -3.11 16.96 -8.05
CA GLN A 38 -3.28 16.79 -6.60
C GLN A 38 -3.99 15.48 -6.26
N ILE A 39 -3.46 14.36 -6.78
CA ILE A 39 -4.06 13.04 -6.54
C ILE A 39 -3.24 12.28 -5.50
N TYR A 40 -3.89 11.88 -4.43
CA TYR A 40 -3.31 11.09 -3.34
C TYR A 40 -3.98 9.73 -3.25
N GLY A 41 -3.22 8.72 -2.82
CA GLY A 41 -3.76 7.39 -2.59
C GLY A 41 -3.79 7.07 -1.09
N VAL A 42 -4.94 6.61 -0.59
CA VAL A 42 -5.05 6.16 0.82
C VAL A 42 -5.60 4.74 0.84
N ALA A 43 -4.97 3.88 1.63
CA ALA A 43 -5.41 2.49 1.78
C ALA A 43 -4.97 1.90 3.12
N ASP A 44 -5.66 0.84 3.53
CA ASP A 44 -5.38 0.08 4.74
C ASP A 44 -5.06 -1.39 4.43
N SER A 45 -4.38 -2.05 5.36
CA SER A 45 -4.16 -3.50 5.39
C SER A 45 -3.68 -4.09 4.05
N GLY A 46 -4.43 -5.05 3.48
CA GLY A 46 -4.18 -5.62 2.15
C GLY A 46 -4.32 -4.61 1.02
N GLY A 47 -5.22 -3.64 1.16
CA GLY A 47 -5.36 -2.52 0.23
C GLY A 47 -4.09 -1.66 0.17
N ALA A 48 -3.44 -1.42 1.32
CA ALA A 48 -2.17 -0.70 1.38
C ALA A 48 -1.05 -1.45 0.62
N TYR A 49 -1.01 -2.78 0.72
CA TYR A 49 -0.11 -3.61 -0.08
C TYR A 49 -0.37 -3.40 -1.58
N LEU A 50 -1.62 -3.55 -2.03
CA LEU A 50 -1.97 -3.44 -3.45
C LEU A 50 -1.69 -2.04 -4.00
N LEU A 51 -2.08 -0.99 -3.27
CA LEU A 51 -1.85 0.40 -3.65
C LEU A 51 -0.36 0.71 -3.77
N THR A 52 0.46 0.23 -2.83
CA THR A 52 1.92 0.39 -2.86
C THR A 52 2.51 -0.20 -4.13
N TYR A 53 2.14 -1.43 -4.48
CA TYR A 53 2.67 -2.11 -5.66
C TYR A 53 2.21 -1.47 -6.97
N VAL A 54 0.92 -1.16 -7.11
CA VAL A 54 0.39 -0.51 -8.32
C VAL A 54 0.99 0.88 -8.51
N THR A 55 1.19 1.63 -7.42
CA THR A 55 1.87 2.93 -7.48
C THR A 55 3.33 2.76 -7.92
N ALA A 56 4.07 1.82 -7.34
CA ALA A 56 5.45 1.55 -7.74
C ALA A 56 5.57 1.13 -9.22
N MET A 57 4.60 0.41 -9.77
CA MET A 57 4.57 0.01 -11.18
C MET A 57 4.59 1.19 -12.15
N THR A 58 4.13 2.37 -11.75
CA THR A 58 4.19 3.58 -12.58
C THR A 58 5.62 4.07 -12.84
N GLY A 59 6.56 3.73 -11.96
CA GLY A 59 7.99 4.04 -12.06
C GLY A 59 8.89 2.83 -12.31
N CYS A 60 8.44 1.62 -11.97
CA CYS A 60 9.20 0.36 -12.07
C CYS A 60 8.65 -0.55 -13.18
N ARG A 61 9.12 -0.36 -14.42
CA ARG A 61 8.72 -1.21 -15.58
C ARG A 61 8.98 -2.71 -15.36
N PRO A 62 10.10 -3.16 -14.74
CA PRO A 62 10.32 -4.57 -14.45
C PRO A 62 9.24 -5.17 -13.55
N LEU A 63 8.78 -4.44 -12.53
CA LEU A 63 7.71 -4.86 -11.63
C LEU A 63 6.38 -4.99 -12.39
N ALA A 64 5.99 -3.97 -13.17
CA ALA A 64 4.75 -3.98 -13.96
C ALA A 64 4.72 -5.16 -14.95
N LYS A 65 5.85 -5.41 -15.64
CA LYS A 65 6.01 -6.56 -16.55
C LYS A 65 5.89 -7.89 -15.83
N ALA A 66 6.55 -8.02 -14.68
CA ALA A 66 6.52 -9.25 -13.87
C ALA A 66 5.14 -9.55 -13.29
N ALA A 67 4.38 -8.50 -13.00
CA ALA A 67 3.00 -8.58 -12.51
C ALA A 67 1.95 -8.73 -13.63
N HIS A 68 2.35 -8.63 -14.90
CA HIS A 68 1.44 -8.61 -16.06
C HIS A 68 0.36 -7.52 -15.97
N THR A 69 0.68 -6.41 -15.30
CA THR A 69 -0.26 -5.31 -15.05
C THR A 69 0.12 -4.07 -15.86
N THR A 70 -0.85 -3.44 -16.49
CA THR A 70 -0.69 -2.11 -17.09
C THR A 70 -0.91 -1.06 -16.01
N PRO A 71 0.13 -0.33 -15.57
CA PRO A 71 -0.05 0.68 -14.50
C PRO A 71 -0.84 1.89 -15.02
N PRO A 72 -1.46 2.67 -14.12
CA PRO A 72 -2.08 3.94 -14.48
C PRO A 72 -1.10 4.88 -15.20
N SER A 73 -1.61 5.71 -16.11
CA SER A 73 -0.81 6.69 -16.88
C SER A 73 -0.44 7.96 -16.09
N PHE A 74 -0.94 8.10 -14.87
CA PHE A 74 -0.66 9.21 -13.96
C PHE A 74 0.12 8.72 -12.73
N ARG A 75 0.65 9.65 -11.96
CA ARG A 75 1.33 9.36 -10.69
C ARG A 75 0.57 9.96 -9.53
N LEU A 76 0.50 9.21 -8.44
CA LEU A 76 0.04 9.74 -7.17
C LEU A 76 1.11 10.67 -6.58
N ARG A 77 0.69 11.76 -5.97
CA ARG A 77 1.56 12.73 -5.32
C ARG A 77 2.11 12.23 -4.00
N ALA A 78 1.30 11.52 -3.22
CA ALA A 78 1.71 10.80 -2.03
C ALA A 78 0.78 9.64 -1.70
N LEU A 79 1.23 8.78 -0.78
CA LEU A 79 0.49 7.64 -0.24
C LEU A 79 0.21 7.80 1.25
N GLY A 80 -1.02 7.47 1.69
CA GLY A 80 -1.39 7.25 3.07
C GLY A 80 -1.64 5.76 3.31
N LEU A 81 -0.80 5.12 4.11
CA LEU A 81 -0.76 3.67 4.29
C LEU A 81 -1.05 3.33 5.75
N ILE A 82 -2.22 2.77 6.02
CA ILE A 82 -2.74 2.48 7.35
C ILE A 82 -2.59 1.00 7.63
N SER A 83 -1.84 0.63 8.68
CA SER A 83 -1.72 -0.77 9.12
C SER A 83 -1.37 -1.74 7.99
N GLY A 84 -0.44 -1.37 7.10
CA GLY A 84 -0.21 -2.06 5.83
C GLY A 84 0.28 -3.50 5.96
N MET A 85 -0.31 -4.41 5.19
CA MET A 85 0.13 -5.81 5.07
C MET A 85 1.27 -5.93 4.05
N PHE A 86 2.38 -5.21 4.25
CA PHE A 86 3.47 -5.11 3.26
C PHE A 86 4.21 -6.42 2.99
N TYR A 87 4.22 -7.35 3.94
CA TYR A 87 5.00 -8.58 3.86
C TYR A 87 4.10 -9.81 3.81
N THR A 88 4.20 -10.55 2.74
CA THR A 88 3.38 -11.73 2.47
C THR A 88 4.17 -13.03 2.48
N THR A 89 5.51 -12.95 2.59
CA THR A 89 6.43 -14.11 2.48
C THR A 89 7.37 -14.26 3.69
N ARG A 90 7.19 -13.46 4.75
CA ARG A 90 7.96 -13.59 5.99
C ARG A 90 7.61 -14.88 6.72
N PHE A 91 8.50 -15.32 7.61
CA PHE A 91 8.29 -16.54 8.41
C PHE A 91 7.38 -16.25 9.60
N ASP A 92 6.10 -16.04 9.29
CA ASP A 92 5.00 -15.82 10.25
C ASP A 92 3.71 -16.47 9.73
N LYS A 93 2.58 -16.29 10.44
CA LYS A 93 1.28 -16.89 10.08
C LYS A 93 0.82 -16.49 8.67
N ILE A 94 1.07 -15.24 8.26
CA ILE A 94 0.69 -14.73 6.94
C ILE A 94 1.59 -15.37 5.88
N GLY A 95 2.90 -15.29 6.05
CA GLY A 95 3.85 -15.76 5.06
C GLY A 95 3.95 -17.29 4.92
N LEU A 96 3.43 -18.04 5.89
CA LEU A 96 3.32 -19.51 5.78
C LEU A 96 2.11 -19.94 4.91
N VAL A 97 1.04 -19.17 4.91
CA VAL A 97 -0.23 -19.57 4.28
C VAL A 97 -0.50 -18.80 2.99
N LEU A 98 -0.38 -17.46 3.05
CA LEU A 98 -0.87 -16.55 2.01
C LEU A 98 -0.12 -16.63 0.65
N PRO A 99 1.22 -16.83 0.59
CA PRO A 99 1.96 -16.77 -0.67
C PRO A 99 1.47 -17.73 -1.75
N ARG A 100 1.03 -18.93 -1.33
CA ARG A 100 0.52 -19.94 -2.26
C ARG A 100 -0.77 -19.50 -2.96
N TYR A 101 -1.62 -18.78 -2.25
CA TYR A 101 -2.88 -18.25 -2.79
C TYR A 101 -2.65 -16.98 -3.61
N LEU A 102 -1.80 -16.07 -3.12
CA LEU A 102 -1.49 -14.82 -3.82
C LEU A 102 -0.73 -15.05 -5.13
N TYR A 103 0.33 -15.86 -5.10
CA TYR A 103 1.32 -15.95 -6.19
C TYR A 103 1.29 -17.29 -6.93
N GLY A 104 0.57 -18.28 -6.41
CA GLY A 104 0.58 -19.65 -6.94
C GLY A 104 1.74 -20.52 -6.41
N LYS A 105 1.68 -21.84 -6.71
CA LYS A 105 2.60 -22.86 -6.14
C LYS A 105 4.09 -22.65 -6.44
N HIS A 106 4.41 -22.10 -7.60
CA HIS A 106 5.78 -21.99 -8.10
C HIS A 106 6.30 -20.54 -8.17
N TYR A 107 5.71 -19.64 -7.39
CA TYR A 107 5.98 -18.21 -7.46
C TYR A 107 7.47 -17.84 -7.33
N LYS A 108 8.26 -18.61 -6.58
CA LYS A 108 9.71 -18.40 -6.41
C LYS A 108 10.51 -18.58 -7.71
N LYS A 109 9.90 -19.15 -8.76
CA LYS A 109 10.50 -19.35 -10.09
C LYS A 109 9.94 -18.38 -11.14
N THR A 110 9.07 -17.48 -10.76
CA THR A 110 8.49 -16.48 -11.67
C THR A 110 9.32 -15.20 -11.73
N PRO A 111 9.17 -14.38 -12.77
CA PRO A 111 9.79 -13.06 -12.83
C PRO A 111 9.38 -12.13 -11.66
N PHE A 112 8.25 -12.39 -11.01
CA PHE A 112 7.76 -11.63 -9.86
C PHE A 112 8.45 -12.01 -8.54
N ALA A 113 9.18 -13.12 -8.47
CA ALA A 113 9.80 -13.60 -7.24
C ALA A 113 10.64 -12.54 -6.47
N PRO A 114 11.47 -11.70 -7.12
CA PRO A 114 12.21 -10.65 -6.43
C PRO A 114 11.31 -9.59 -5.78
N PHE A 115 10.12 -9.37 -6.34
CA PHE A 115 9.16 -8.38 -5.89
C PHE A 115 8.20 -8.89 -4.81
N THR A 116 8.28 -10.17 -4.42
CA THR A 116 7.55 -10.66 -3.24
C THR A 116 8.10 -10.09 -1.93
N ASN A 117 9.29 -9.51 -1.97
CA ASN A 117 9.86 -8.71 -0.89
C ASN A 117 9.53 -7.23 -1.12
N ALA A 118 8.75 -6.63 -0.24
CA ALA A 118 8.37 -5.22 -0.29
C ALA A 118 9.56 -4.26 -0.13
N GLU A 119 10.71 -4.75 0.36
CA GLU A 119 11.96 -3.97 0.50
C GLU A 119 12.80 -3.98 -0.80
N ASN A 120 12.30 -4.59 -1.90
CA ASN A 120 13.01 -4.57 -3.17
C ASN A 120 13.31 -3.12 -3.58
N LYS A 121 14.60 -2.83 -3.82
CA LYS A 121 15.09 -1.47 -4.08
C LYS A 121 14.38 -0.79 -5.25
N ASP A 122 14.17 -1.50 -6.35
CA ASP A 122 13.53 -0.93 -7.54
C ASP A 122 12.06 -0.59 -7.28
N LEU A 123 11.38 -1.41 -6.45
CA LEU A 123 10.02 -1.14 -6.00
C LEU A 123 10.00 0.10 -5.11
N VAL A 124 10.78 0.11 -4.03
CA VAL A 124 10.75 1.19 -3.02
C VAL A 124 11.18 2.52 -3.63
N SER A 125 12.23 2.55 -4.45
CA SER A 125 12.73 3.76 -5.11
C SER A 125 11.75 4.36 -6.14
N SER A 126 10.69 3.63 -6.48
CA SER A 126 9.64 4.10 -7.41
C SER A 126 8.43 4.69 -6.70
N LEU A 127 8.43 4.73 -5.36
CA LEU A 127 7.33 5.26 -4.56
C LEU A 127 7.39 6.78 -4.43
N PRO A 128 6.24 7.46 -4.37
CA PRO A 128 6.15 8.85 -3.96
C PRO A 128 6.33 8.99 -2.43
N PRO A 129 6.30 10.21 -1.88
CA PRO A 129 6.23 10.42 -0.44
C PRO A 129 5.15 9.56 0.23
N CYS A 130 5.45 8.99 1.41
CA CYS A 130 4.57 8.04 2.10
C CYS A 130 4.26 8.49 3.53
N PHE A 131 2.98 8.46 3.90
CA PHE A 131 2.52 8.63 5.27
C PHE A 131 2.09 7.27 5.82
N LEU A 132 2.63 6.87 6.96
CA LEU A 132 2.38 5.58 7.59
C LEU A 132 1.64 5.76 8.91
N VAL A 133 0.62 4.95 9.16
CA VAL A 133 -0.12 4.91 10.43
C VAL A 133 -0.16 3.48 10.97
N SER A 134 0.15 3.32 12.25
CA SER A 134 -0.03 2.07 13.00
C SER A 134 -0.16 2.37 14.50
N SER A 135 -0.28 1.33 15.32
CA SER A 135 -0.29 1.42 16.78
C SER A 135 0.43 0.21 17.40
N HIS A 136 0.83 0.32 18.67
CA HIS A 136 1.41 -0.79 19.42
C HIS A 136 0.44 -1.97 19.69
N ASN A 137 -0.85 -1.81 19.39
CA ASN A 137 -1.84 -2.89 19.47
C ASN A 137 -2.23 -3.45 18.08
N ASP A 138 -1.62 -2.94 17.02
CA ASP A 138 -1.80 -3.49 15.67
C ASP A 138 -0.97 -4.77 15.51
N ASN A 139 -1.61 -5.86 15.15
CA ASN A 139 -0.92 -7.13 14.88
C ASN A 139 0.03 -7.07 13.69
N LEU A 140 -0.07 -6.04 12.83
CA LEU A 140 0.82 -5.77 11.71
C LEU A 140 1.77 -4.57 11.97
N GLU A 141 1.87 -4.08 13.21
CA GLU A 141 2.80 -3.00 13.57
C GLU A 141 4.21 -3.25 13.02
N HIS A 142 4.73 -4.45 13.26
CA HIS A 142 6.08 -4.84 12.82
C HIS A 142 6.28 -4.76 11.30
N TYR A 143 5.23 -4.94 10.49
CA TYR A 143 5.29 -4.72 9.04
C TYR A 143 5.44 -3.24 8.70
N THR A 144 4.68 -2.39 9.39
CA THR A 144 4.77 -0.94 9.20
C THR A 144 6.16 -0.42 9.57
N LEU A 145 6.73 -0.86 10.69
CA LEU A 145 8.08 -0.44 11.14
C LEU A 145 9.18 -0.92 10.19
N HIS A 146 9.08 -2.14 9.66
CA HIS A 146 10.06 -2.62 8.69
C HIS A 146 9.96 -1.87 7.35
N PHE A 147 8.74 -1.56 6.92
CA PHE A 147 8.54 -0.83 5.67
C PHE A 147 8.99 0.63 5.79
N GLU A 148 8.77 1.28 6.93
CA GLU A 148 9.31 2.60 7.25
C GLU A 148 10.84 2.62 7.14
N LYS A 149 11.50 1.60 7.70
CA LYS A 149 12.95 1.45 7.57
C LYS A 149 13.38 1.32 6.11
N ALA A 150 12.66 0.54 5.30
CA ALA A 150 12.96 0.40 3.87
C ALA A 150 12.80 1.73 3.12
N LEU A 151 11.79 2.55 3.45
CA LEU A 151 11.63 3.90 2.91
C LEU A 151 12.81 4.79 3.30
N SER A 152 13.22 4.77 4.58
CA SER A 152 14.40 5.50 5.09
C SER A 152 15.67 5.12 4.34
N GLU A 153 15.97 3.83 4.21
CA GLU A 153 17.17 3.33 3.55
C GLU A 153 17.24 3.67 2.05
N ASN A 154 16.09 3.88 1.42
CA ASN A 154 15.97 4.30 0.02
C ASN A 154 15.71 5.81 -0.14
N HIS A 155 15.83 6.59 0.92
CA HIS A 155 15.67 8.05 0.93
C HIS A 155 14.31 8.54 0.39
N ILE A 156 13.25 7.74 0.56
CA ILE A 156 11.89 8.15 0.21
C ILE A 156 11.36 9.08 1.31
N PRO A 157 10.88 10.29 0.97
CA PRO A 157 10.26 11.16 1.96
C PRO A 157 9.07 10.44 2.61
N HIS A 158 9.08 10.36 3.94
CA HIS A 158 7.99 9.69 4.65
C HIS A 158 7.79 10.24 6.06
N LYS A 159 6.63 9.94 6.63
CA LYS A 159 6.29 10.22 8.02
C LYS A 159 5.56 9.01 8.61
N LEU A 160 5.99 8.56 9.76
CA LEU A 160 5.29 7.54 10.55
C LEU A 160 4.57 8.20 11.74
N VAL A 161 3.30 7.89 11.92
CA VAL A 161 2.54 8.14 13.15
C VAL A 161 2.23 6.79 13.80
N LEU A 162 2.92 6.52 14.90
CA LEU A 162 2.76 5.30 15.69
C LEU A 162 2.08 5.66 17.01
N PHE A 163 0.85 5.18 17.17
CA PHE A 163 0.08 5.42 18.38
C PHE A 163 0.51 4.50 19.54
N PRO A 164 0.48 4.99 20.78
CA PRO A 164 0.88 4.21 21.95
C PRO A 164 -0.05 3.04 22.19
N GLN A 165 0.37 2.15 23.07
CA GLN A 165 -0.40 0.96 23.44
C GLN A 165 -1.76 1.34 24.02
N ASN A 166 -2.82 0.94 23.34
CA ASN A 166 -4.20 1.13 23.77
C ASN A 166 -5.06 0.02 23.13
N LYS A 167 -5.80 -0.72 23.94
CA LYS A 167 -6.63 -1.86 23.50
C LYS A 167 -7.68 -1.51 22.43
N ARG A 168 -8.04 -0.25 22.29
CA ARG A 168 -8.96 0.23 21.25
C ARG A 168 -8.28 0.48 19.91
N LEU A 169 -6.98 0.73 19.91
CA LEU A 169 -6.21 1.05 18.70
C LEU A 169 -5.69 -0.25 18.05
N THR A 170 -6.61 -1.11 17.65
CA THR A 170 -6.30 -2.37 16.98
C THR A 170 -5.95 -2.14 15.50
N HIS A 171 -5.77 -3.22 14.76
CA HIS A 171 -5.50 -3.19 13.33
C HIS A 171 -6.47 -2.27 12.57
N ALA A 172 -5.93 -1.34 11.79
CA ALA A 172 -6.66 -0.36 10.98
C ALA A 172 -7.73 0.45 11.77
N PHE A 173 -7.47 0.74 13.06
CA PHE A 173 -8.41 1.40 13.96
C PHE A 173 -9.01 2.68 13.38
N SER A 174 -8.22 3.48 12.66
CA SER A 174 -8.67 4.75 12.09
C SER A 174 -9.65 4.59 10.92
N VAL A 175 -9.77 3.38 10.37
CA VAL A 175 -10.74 3.03 9.34
C VAL A 175 -12.01 2.46 9.97
N PHE A 176 -11.85 1.53 10.94
CA PHE A 176 -12.98 0.83 11.57
C PHE A 176 -13.72 1.67 12.62
N ASP A 177 -13.03 2.60 13.30
CA ASP A 177 -13.64 3.54 14.26
C ASP A 177 -13.18 4.98 13.93
N PRO A 178 -13.69 5.58 12.84
CA PRO A 178 -13.22 6.88 12.33
C PRO A 178 -13.57 8.06 13.25
N PHE A 179 -14.48 7.86 14.21
CA PHE A 179 -14.93 8.90 15.15
C PHE A 179 -14.12 8.96 16.45
N MET A 180 -13.15 8.06 16.64
CA MET A 180 -12.22 8.17 17.76
C MET A 180 -11.33 9.41 17.63
N LYS A 181 -10.90 9.94 18.77
CA LYS A 181 -9.95 11.05 18.82
C LYS A 181 -8.67 10.72 18.05
N GLU A 182 -8.10 9.55 18.32
CA GLU A 182 -6.87 9.06 17.68
C GLU A 182 -7.03 8.85 16.17
N SER A 183 -8.22 8.45 15.73
CA SER A 183 -8.52 8.33 14.30
C SER A 183 -8.55 9.70 13.62
N THR A 184 -9.18 10.68 14.26
CA THR A 184 -9.16 12.07 13.79
C THR A 184 -7.73 12.61 13.76
N GLU A 185 -6.93 12.37 14.79
CA GLU A 185 -5.52 12.77 14.83
C GLU A 185 -4.72 12.17 13.68
N ALA A 186 -4.91 10.86 13.40
CA ALA A 186 -4.24 10.18 12.29
C ALA A 186 -4.61 10.79 10.93
N ILE A 187 -5.91 11.01 10.69
CA ILE A 187 -6.42 11.56 9.44
C ILE A 187 -5.93 13.00 9.24
N MET A 188 -5.99 13.83 10.27
CA MET A 188 -5.51 15.22 10.21
C MET A 188 -4.01 15.30 9.98
N ALA A 189 -3.23 14.44 10.64
CA ALA A 189 -1.78 14.39 10.43
C ALA A 189 -1.42 13.93 9.00
N MET A 190 -2.19 13.00 8.43
CA MET A 190 -2.04 12.58 7.03
C MET A 190 -2.37 13.72 6.06
N HIS A 191 -3.48 14.43 6.29
CA HIS A 191 -3.86 15.58 5.48
C HIS A 191 -2.76 16.66 5.50
N GLN A 192 -2.27 17.02 6.69
CA GLN A 192 -1.17 17.98 6.83
C GLN A 192 0.08 17.54 6.08
N PHE A 193 0.42 16.24 6.11
CA PHE A 193 1.54 15.72 5.34
C PHE A 193 1.31 15.89 3.83
N PHE A 194 0.12 15.61 3.34
CA PHE A 194 -0.23 15.77 1.93
C PHE A 194 -0.13 17.23 1.44
N GLU A 195 -0.37 18.18 2.32
CA GLU A 195 -0.20 19.62 2.01
C GLU A 195 1.27 20.04 1.88
N THR A 196 2.22 19.25 2.39
CA THR A 196 3.66 19.59 2.40
C THR A 196 4.45 18.96 1.23
N VAL A 197 3.83 18.05 0.47
CA VAL A 197 4.51 17.26 -0.58
C VAL A 197 3.97 17.51 -1.97
#